data_8a6a336599d0d626415a7c6bb9660e37
#
_entry.id   8a6a336599d0d626415a7c6bb9660e37
#
_cell.length_a   1.000
_cell.length_b   1.000
_cell.length_c   1.000
_cell.angle_alpha   90.00
_cell.angle_beta   90.00
_cell.angle_gamma   90.00
#
_symmetry.space_group_name_H-M   'P 1'
#
loop_
_entity.id
_entity.type
_entity.pdbx_description
1 polymer ?
#
loop_
_entity_poly.entity_id
_entity_poly.type
_entity_poly.pdbx_seq_one_letter_code
_entity_poly.pdbx_strand_id
1 'polypeptide(L)'
;GRTVPVVPDMVIDGVAYEHRPDGNLITPHTLRLEQDFREARAELVRRYALANGLNRTTVDTPDAWIGLVASGFTYYETLQALDRLGLTTPAEIAAAGIRVFQMQMPVPFNPAVIREFSRGLDEIVVVEEKNPTLEWLVKDALYGGPDQPVVVGKTHPDGRLLMRSWGILDADAMVDGLRERISARSGDRLAPEQKRRERVPIPLSVERSPYFCSGCPHNWSTKVPDGALVGAGIGCHMMVLLMDEDRVGSTIGMTAMGNEGAPWIGMAPFVDRRHFTQNMGDGTFFHSGQLAIQAAVAAGVTVTYKVLYNGTVAMTGGQDAVGGTGVPEIAKILLAHGVSQVLVTTEDRGRYRSVEMPAGVKVWDRTRMVEAQEALAAVDGVTVLIHDQECAAQTRRLRKRGKATTPGFRVVINHRLCEGCGDCGEVSNCLSVQSLETPLGTKTTIDQTSCNLDASCLDGDCPSFMTVAVDPDAPPAATPEPGHEAPLGAPVAIVNTDTVDIRLAGVGGTGVVTVAQILATAAMFDGYEVRGLDQTGISQKAGPVVSDIRLSRSTELTSSLISEGGADVILAFDLLVGASEDVLHVG
;
A
#
# COMPACT_ATOMS: atom_id res chain seq x y z
N GLY A 1 24.56 3.35 18.86
CA GLY A 1 25.85 3.18 18.19
C GLY A 1 25.70 2.26 16.98
N ARG A 2 26.46 2.47 15.92
CA ARG A 2 26.44 1.60 14.74
C ARG A 2 27.17 0.30 15.11
N THR A 3 26.46 -0.81 15.16
CA THR A 3 27.09 -2.13 15.37
C THR A 3 27.82 -2.52 14.10
N VAL A 4 29.11 -2.77 14.19
CA VAL A 4 29.90 -3.29 13.08
C VAL A 4 29.72 -4.80 13.02
N PRO A 5 29.22 -5.38 11.94
CA PRO A 5 29.01 -6.81 11.85
C PRO A 5 30.35 -7.55 11.81
N VAL A 6 30.40 -8.71 12.45
CA VAL A 6 31.54 -9.63 12.44
C VAL A 6 31.37 -10.61 11.28
N VAL A 7 32.33 -10.63 10.36
CA VAL A 7 32.40 -11.65 9.31
C VAL A 7 33.34 -12.75 9.81
N PRO A 8 32.85 -13.98 10.05
CA PRO A 8 33.71 -15.06 10.56
C PRO A 8 34.64 -15.59 9.50
N ASP A 9 35.84 -15.97 9.92
CA ASP A 9 36.79 -16.71 9.07
C ASP A 9 36.29 -18.14 8.82
N MET A 10 36.51 -18.63 7.63
CA MET A 10 36.18 -20.01 7.27
C MET A 10 37.35 -20.63 6.48
N VAL A 11 37.67 -21.86 6.82
CA VAL A 11 38.73 -22.64 6.13
C VAL A 11 38.07 -23.87 5.51
N ILE A 12 38.32 -24.11 4.23
CA ILE A 12 37.90 -25.29 3.47
C ILE A 12 39.16 -25.98 2.95
N ASP A 13 39.34 -27.26 3.24
CA ASP A 13 40.47 -28.07 2.85
C ASP A 13 41.83 -27.42 3.18
N GLY A 14 41.91 -26.74 4.34
CA GLY A 14 43.11 -26.08 4.82
C GLY A 14 43.41 -24.71 4.23
N VAL A 15 42.52 -24.20 3.35
CA VAL A 15 42.67 -22.89 2.70
C VAL A 15 41.58 -21.94 3.21
N ALA A 16 41.96 -20.69 3.53
CA ALA A 16 40.99 -19.66 3.90
C ALA A 16 40.02 -19.42 2.74
N TYR A 17 38.74 -19.52 3.03
CA TYR A 17 37.69 -19.29 2.04
C TYR A 17 37.46 -17.80 1.85
N GLU A 18 37.56 -17.34 0.62
CA GLU A 18 37.24 -15.99 0.18
C GLU A 18 36.22 -16.07 -0.95
N HIS A 19 34.99 -15.59 -0.69
CA HIS A 19 33.98 -15.55 -1.74
C HIS A 19 34.28 -14.52 -2.81
N ARG A 20 34.37 -14.96 -4.05
CA ARG A 20 34.51 -14.11 -5.24
C ARG A 20 33.23 -14.21 -6.09
N PRO A 21 32.53 -13.10 -6.33
CA PRO A 21 31.39 -13.11 -7.25
C PRO A 21 31.82 -13.58 -8.64
N ASP A 22 31.08 -14.54 -9.19
CA ASP A 22 31.31 -15.07 -10.52
C ASP A 22 30.01 -15.13 -11.29
N GLY A 23 29.98 -14.52 -12.46
CA GLY A 23 28.80 -14.45 -13.35
C GLY A 23 28.83 -15.45 -14.49
N ASN A 24 29.80 -16.38 -14.53
CA ASN A 24 29.88 -17.39 -15.56
C ASN A 24 28.86 -18.52 -15.28
N LEU A 25 27.65 -18.40 -15.87
CA LEU A 25 26.55 -19.33 -15.67
C LEU A 25 26.48 -20.43 -16.75
N ILE A 26 27.61 -20.78 -17.38
CA ILE A 26 27.68 -21.83 -18.39
C ILE A 26 28.17 -23.14 -17.78
N THR A 27 27.48 -24.23 -18.10
CA THR A 27 27.85 -25.60 -17.71
C THR A 27 29.20 -25.98 -18.34
N PRO A 28 30.14 -26.62 -17.60
CA PRO A 28 29.98 -27.20 -16.25
C PRO A 28 30.33 -26.26 -15.10
N HIS A 29 30.60 -24.97 -15.37
CA HIS A 29 30.99 -24.00 -14.35
C HIS A 29 29.91 -23.79 -13.31
N THR A 30 28.63 -23.77 -13.73
CA THR A 30 27.46 -23.67 -12.85
C THR A 30 27.43 -24.73 -11.76
N LEU A 31 27.88 -25.96 -12.02
CA LEU A 31 27.91 -27.03 -11.02
C LEU A 31 28.87 -26.70 -9.88
N ARG A 32 30.03 -26.07 -10.18
CA ARG A 32 30.99 -25.64 -9.16
C ARG A 32 30.42 -24.46 -8.36
N LEU A 33 29.72 -23.53 -9.00
CA LEU A 33 29.06 -22.43 -8.30
C LEU A 33 27.93 -22.92 -7.39
N GLU A 34 27.19 -23.94 -7.80
CA GLU A 34 26.16 -24.57 -6.98
C GLU A 34 26.78 -25.30 -5.78
N GLN A 35 27.86 -26.05 -5.98
CA GLN A 35 28.59 -26.70 -4.90
C GLN A 35 29.15 -25.66 -3.91
N ASP A 36 29.80 -24.61 -4.38
CA ASP A 36 30.28 -23.50 -3.54
C ASP A 36 29.15 -22.87 -2.73
N PHE A 37 28.00 -22.63 -3.38
CA PHE A 37 26.82 -22.09 -2.69
C PHE A 37 26.36 -23.00 -1.55
N ARG A 38 26.27 -24.30 -1.79
CA ARG A 38 25.71 -25.26 -0.84
C ARG A 38 26.69 -25.59 0.30
N GLU A 39 27.94 -25.83 -0.01
CA GLU A 39 28.95 -26.33 0.92
C GLU A 39 29.68 -25.19 1.64
N ALA A 40 29.99 -24.08 0.95
CA ALA A 40 30.77 -22.99 1.49
C ALA A 40 29.93 -21.77 1.89
N ARG A 41 29.27 -21.15 0.94
CA ARG A 41 28.59 -19.86 1.20
C ARG A 41 27.44 -19.98 2.19
N ALA A 42 26.62 -21.02 2.09
CA ALA A 42 25.52 -21.26 3.04
C ALA A 42 26.04 -21.49 4.46
N GLU A 43 27.17 -22.17 4.61
CA GLU A 43 27.82 -22.38 5.91
C GLU A 43 28.43 -21.07 6.45
N LEU A 44 29.09 -20.28 5.62
CA LEU A 44 29.61 -18.97 6.02
C LEU A 44 28.48 -18.06 6.54
N VAL A 45 27.33 -18.08 5.88
CA VAL A 45 26.14 -17.31 6.31
C VAL A 45 25.57 -17.83 7.64
N ARG A 46 25.56 -19.15 7.89
CA ARG A 46 25.20 -19.70 9.22
C ARG A 46 26.15 -19.24 10.32
N ARG A 47 27.46 -19.28 10.07
CA ARG A 47 28.48 -18.78 11.00
C ARG A 47 28.35 -17.29 11.25
N TYR A 48 28.05 -16.52 10.20
CA TYR A 48 27.76 -15.08 10.33
C TYR A 48 26.56 -14.82 11.26
N ALA A 49 25.47 -15.58 11.12
CA ALA A 49 24.32 -15.44 11.99
C ALA A 49 24.67 -15.72 13.47
N LEU A 50 25.49 -16.75 13.72
CA LEU A 50 25.93 -17.08 15.07
C LEU A 50 26.86 -16.00 15.64
N ALA A 51 27.86 -15.56 14.87
CA ALA A 51 28.84 -14.57 15.32
C ALA A 51 28.20 -13.21 15.65
N ASN A 52 27.05 -12.89 15.01
CA ASN A 52 26.32 -11.65 15.22
C ASN A 52 25.07 -11.81 16.10
N GLY A 53 24.84 -12.98 16.67
CA GLY A 53 23.70 -13.23 17.56
C GLY A 53 22.33 -13.01 16.91
N LEU A 54 22.20 -13.26 15.60
CA LEU A 54 20.97 -13.04 14.84
C LEU A 54 19.88 -14.05 15.15
N ASN A 55 20.28 -15.29 15.51
CA ASN A 55 19.38 -16.36 15.93
C ASN A 55 19.74 -16.73 17.37
N ARG A 56 18.91 -16.33 18.33
CA ARG A 56 19.28 -16.44 19.76
C ARG A 56 18.06 -16.67 20.65
N THR A 57 18.31 -17.33 21.77
CA THR A 57 17.37 -17.33 22.91
C THR A 57 17.42 -15.96 23.59
N THR A 58 16.27 -15.32 23.72
CA THR A 58 16.14 -13.98 24.33
C THR A 58 15.58 -14.04 25.75
N VAL A 59 14.83 -15.07 26.06
CA VAL A 59 14.38 -15.41 27.42
C VAL A 59 14.68 -16.87 27.64
N ASP A 60 15.32 -17.22 28.78
CA ASP A 60 15.63 -18.59 29.13
C ASP A 60 15.42 -18.84 30.62
N THR A 61 15.11 -20.09 30.99
CA THR A 61 15.03 -20.58 32.37
C THR A 61 15.33 -22.07 32.36
N PRO A 62 16.00 -22.59 33.41
CA PRO A 62 16.21 -24.04 33.57
C PRO A 62 14.92 -24.86 33.64
N ASP A 63 13.85 -24.25 34.13
CA ASP A 63 12.53 -24.87 34.30
C ASP A 63 11.60 -24.66 33.08
N ALA A 64 12.16 -24.27 31.93
CA ALA A 64 11.36 -24.08 30.74
C ALA A 64 10.73 -25.40 30.26
N TRP A 65 9.43 -25.37 30.06
CA TRP A 65 8.66 -26.50 29.54
C TRP A 65 8.07 -26.21 28.15
N ILE A 66 7.90 -24.92 27.78
CA ILE A 66 7.39 -24.46 26.49
C ILE A 66 8.35 -23.46 25.89
N GLY A 67 8.61 -23.62 24.58
CA GLY A 67 9.43 -22.70 23.77
C GLY A 67 8.57 -21.95 22.78
N LEU A 68 8.81 -20.65 22.62
CA LEU A 68 8.22 -19.82 21.57
C LEU A 68 9.29 -19.48 20.55
N VAL A 69 9.09 -19.83 19.28
CA VAL A 69 10.00 -19.52 18.16
C VAL A 69 9.31 -18.57 17.21
N ALA A 70 9.85 -17.37 17.05
CA ALA A 70 9.27 -16.36 16.18
C ALA A 70 10.33 -15.64 15.33
N SER A 71 9.94 -15.14 14.16
CA SER A 71 10.82 -14.51 13.17
C SER A 71 10.30 -13.14 12.74
N GLY A 72 11.22 -12.18 12.59
CA GLY A 72 10.89 -10.84 12.07
C GLY A 72 9.83 -10.12 12.90
N PHE A 73 8.80 -9.64 12.26
CA PHE A 73 7.69 -8.92 12.87
C PHE A 73 6.98 -9.74 13.96
N THR A 74 6.68 -11.01 13.70
CA THR A 74 5.93 -11.85 14.65
C THR A 74 6.66 -12.09 15.97
N TYR A 75 7.99 -11.91 16.02
CA TYR A 75 8.72 -11.96 17.28
C TYR A 75 8.28 -10.83 18.24
N TYR A 76 8.18 -9.60 17.74
CA TYR A 76 7.76 -8.46 18.54
C TYR A 76 6.30 -8.54 18.93
N GLU A 77 5.46 -9.02 18.03
CA GLU A 77 4.04 -9.26 18.31
C GLU A 77 3.85 -10.39 19.36
N THR A 78 4.73 -11.41 19.36
CA THR A 78 4.72 -12.45 20.40
C THR A 78 5.01 -11.86 21.78
N LEU A 79 6.01 -10.96 21.87
CA LEU A 79 6.31 -10.29 23.14
C LEU A 79 5.14 -9.40 23.61
N GLN A 80 4.49 -8.70 22.68
CA GLN A 80 3.31 -7.90 23.01
C GLN A 80 2.10 -8.77 23.42
N ALA A 81 1.92 -9.93 22.80
CA ALA A 81 0.89 -10.88 23.23
C ALA A 81 1.17 -11.44 24.63
N LEU A 82 2.44 -11.71 24.96
CA LEU A 82 2.84 -12.11 26.32
C LEU A 82 2.57 -10.98 27.34
N ASP A 83 2.87 -9.74 26.99
CA ASP A 83 2.55 -8.57 27.82
C ASP A 83 1.04 -8.50 28.11
N ARG A 84 0.17 -8.67 27.11
CA ARG A 84 -1.28 -8.75 27.28
C ARG A 84 -1.73 -9.95 28.14
N LEU A 85 -0.95 -10.98 28.17
CA LEU A 85 -1.16 -12.12 29.09
C LEU A 85 -0.67 -11.85 30.51
N GLY A 86 -0.12 -10.66 30.79
CA GLY A 86 0.44 -10.28 32.11
C GLY A 86 1.87 -10.73 32.31
N LEU A 87 2.57 -11.11 31.24
CA LEU A 87 3.98 -11.52 31.26
C LEU A 87 4.82 -10.42 30.56
N THR A 88 4.97 -9.29 31.23
CA THR A 88 5.55 -8.05 30.66
C THR A 88 7.08 -8.08 30.62
N THR A 89 7.71 -8.71 31.61
CA THR A 89 9.17 -8.71 31.74
C THR A 89 9.77 -10.08 31.37
N PRO A 90 11.03 -10.14 30.92
CA PRO A 90 11.73 -11.41 30.71
C PRO A 90 11.73 -12.32 31.96
N ALA A 91 11.75 -11.73 33.17
CA ALA A 91 11.71 -12.49 34.42
C ALA A 91 10.33 -13.15 34.65
N GLU A 92 9.23 -12.47 34.35
CA GLU A 92 7.87 -13.02 34.44
C GLU A 92 7.64 -14.13 33.40
N ILE A 93 8.13 -13.92 32.17
CA ILE A 93 8.10 -14.92 31.10
C ILE A 93 8.86 -16.17 31.51
N ALA A 94 10.08 -16.00 32.00
CA ALA A 94 10.90 -17.09 32.52
C ALA A 94 10.25 -17.81 33.73
N ALA A 95 9.65 -17.07 34.66
CA ALA A 95 8.95 -17.63 35.82
C ALA A 95 7.69 -18.44 35.41
N ALA A 96 7.10 -18.17 34.27
CA ALA A 96 6.02 -18.97 33.67
C ALA A 96 6.54 -20.26 32.99
N GLY A 97 7.85 -20.51 33.00
CA GLY A 97 8.46 -21.68 32.34
C GLY A 97 8.52 -21.56 30.82
N ILE A 98 8.58 -20.35 30.32
CA ILE A 98 8.60 -20.04 28.86
C ILE A 98 10.02 -19.67 28.45
N ARG A 99 10.52 -20.32 27.39
CA ARG A 99 11.76 -19.95 26.70
C ARG A 99 11.39 -19.28 25.37
N VAL A 100 12.03 -18.14 25.01
CA VAL A 100 11.73 -17.41 23.79
C VAL A 100 12.94 -17.36 22.88
N PHE A 101 12.74 -17.68 21.60
CA PHE A 101 13.77 -17.68 20.55
C PHE A 101 13.43 -16.65 19.46
N GLN A 102 14.36 -15.73 19.22
CA GLN A 102 14.32 -14.78 18.13
C GLN A 102 15.09 -15.32 16.92
N MET A 103 14.41 -15.54 15.81
CA MET A 103 15.03 -15.94 14.55
C MET A 103 15.03 -14.76 13.58
N GLN A 104 16.15 -14.04 13.49
CA GLN A 104 16.31 -12.91 12.59
C GLN A 104 16.77 -13.34 11.19
N MET A 105 17.40 -14.50 11.08
CA MET A 105 17.88 -15.04 9.82
C MET A 105 17.48 -16.53 9.67
N PRO A 106 16.26 -16.81 9.15
CA PRO A 106 15.76 -18.18 8.99
C PRO A 106 16.44 -18.96 7.86
N VAL A 107 17.04 -18.28 6.89
CA VAL A 107 17.68 -18.92 5.72
C VAL A 107 19.09 -18.38 5.53
N PRO A 108 20.09 -19.27 5.37
CA PRO A 108 20.04 -20.73 5.46
C PRO A 108 19.75 -21.18 6.90
N PHE A 109 18.83 -22.13 7.05
CA PHE A 109 18.43 -22.61 8.37
C PHE A 109 19.58 -23.31 9.11
N ASN A 110 19.70 -23.05 10.41
CA ASN A 110 20.68 -23.72 11.25
C ASN A 110 20.00 -24.66 12.25
N PRO A 111 19.94 -25.97 11.98
CA PRO A 111 19.26 -26.92 12.86
C PRO A 111 19.92 -27.06 14.24
N ALA A 112 21.22 -26.76 14.37
CA ALA A 112 21.94 -26.89 15.63
C ALA A 112 21.41 -25.93 16.72
N VAL A 113 21.07 -24.68 16.34
CA VAL A 113 20.55 -23.70 17.29
C VAL A 113 19.14 -24.08 17.80
N ILE A 114 18.33 -24.73 16.96
CA ILE A 114 17.00 -25.21 17.35
C ILE A 114 17.10 -26.44 18.25
N ARG A 115 18.00 -27.37 17.96
CA ARG A 115 18.28 -28.53 18.84
C ARG A 115 18.78 -28.09 20.22
N GLU A 116 19.61 -27.05 20.30
CA GLU A 116 20.05 -26.48 21.55
C GLU A 116 18.89 -25.82 22.30
N PHE A 117 18.10 -25.02 21.60
CA PHE A 117 16.92 -24.34 22.14
C PHE A 117 15.88 -25.33 22.67
N SER A 118 15.68 -26.47 22.02
CA SER A 118 14.64 -27.47 22.35
C SER A 118 14.94 -28.29 23.61
N ARG A 119 16.17 -28.28 24.12
CA ARG A 119 16.55 -29.11 25.25
C ARG A 119 15.68 -28.87 26.50
N GLY A 120 15.09 -29.95 26.97
CA GLY A 120 14.24 -29.92 28.15
C GLY A 120 12.84 -29.34 27.95
N LEU A 121 12.49 -28.93 26.74
CA LEU A 121 11.13 -28.47 26.40
C LEU A 121 10.20 -29.65 26.11
N ASP A 122 8.97 -29.57 26.57
CA ASP A 122 7.90 -30.50 26.19
C ASP A 122 7.15 -30.04 24.93
N GLU A 123 7.12 -28.73 24.69
CA GLU A 123 6.40 -28.15 23.58
C GLU A 123 7.16 -26.97 22.96
N ILE A 124 7.03 -26.79 21.66
CA ILE A 124 7.46 -25.58 20.93
C ILE A 124 6.27 -25.04 20.14
N VAL A 125 5.97 -23.75 20.34
CA VAL A 125 5.00 -23.00 19.54
C VAL A 125 5.78 -22.13 18.56
N VAL A 126 5.58 -22.37 17.24
CA VAL A 126 6.18 -21.57 16.18
C VAL A 126 5.20 -20.49 15.75
N VAL A 127 5.61 -19.22 15.90
CA VAL A 127 4.79 -18.06 15.56
C VAL A 127 5.32 -17.42 14.27
N GLU A 128 4.61 -17.65 13.20
CA GLU A 128 4.96 -17.10 11.87
C GLU A 128 3.73 -16.69 11.07
N GLU A 129 3.87 -15.71 10.18
CA GLU A 129 2.79 -15.31 9.28
C GLU A 129 2.59 -16.31 8.14
N LYS A 130 1.36 -16.37 7.60
CA LYS A 130 0.97 -17.12 6.40
C LYS A 130 1.33 -18.61 6.47
N ASN A 131 2.36 -19.03 5.77
CA ASN A 131 2.73 -20.42 5.57
C ASN A 131 3.56 -20.97 6.74
N PRO A 132 3.39 -22.27 7.11
CA PRO A 132 4.13 -22.92 8.20
C PRO A 132 5.57 -23.32 7.80
N THR A 133 6.32 -22.41 7.19
CA THR A 133 7.67 -22.70 6.67
C THR A 133 8.68 -22.90 7.80
N LEU A 134 8.67 -22.00 8.78
CA LEU A 134 9.55 -22.11 9.95
C LEU A 134 9.14 -23.30 10.82
N GLU A 135 7.84 -23.55 10.98
CA GLU A 135 7.32 -24.72 11.69
C GLU A 135 7.83 -26.03 11.08
N TRP A 136 7.82 -26.14 9.75
CA TRP A 136 8.37 -27.32 9.05
C TRP A 136 9.88 -27.46 9.28
N LEU A 137 10.64 -26.40 9.19
CA LEU A 137 12.07 -26.40 9.42
C LEU A 137 12.42 -26.80 10.87
N VAL A 138 11.65 -26.33 11.84
CA VAL A 138 11.81 -26.70 13.26
C VAL A 138 11.49 -28.19 13.45
N LYS A 139 10.39 -28.70 12.89
CA LYS A 139 10.01 -30.11 12.94
C LYS A 139 11.09 -31.00 12.32
N ASP A 140 11.59 -30.63 11.14
CA ASP A 140 12.66 -31.37 10.44
C ASP A 140 13.95 -31.41 11.27
N ALA A 141 14.34 -30.27 11.87
CA ALA A 141 15.54 -30.19 12.70
C ALA A 141 15.50 -31.10 13.93
N LEU A 142 14.32 -31.37 14.46
CA LEU A 142 14.11 -32.15 15.69
C LEU A 142 13.77 -33.62 15.39
N TYR A 143 13.40 -33.95 14.16
CA TYR A 143 13.00 -35.30 13.78
C TYR A 143 14.14 -36.32 14.01
N GLY A 144 13.83 -37.43 14.69
CA GLY A 144 14.80 -38.48 15.00
C GLY A 144 15.82 -38.11 16.10
N GLY A 145 15.68 -36.95 16.72
CA GLY A 145 16.51 -36.54 17.86
C GLY A 145 16.11 -37.21 19.18
N PRO A 146 16.94 -37.14 20.23
CA PRO A 146 16.64 -37.70 21.55
C PRO A 146 15.49 -36.94 22.25
N ASP A 147 15.44 -35.63 22.11
CA ASP A 147 14.43 -34.75 22.67
C ASP A 147 13.52 -34.26 21.56
N GLN A 148 12.29 -34.74 21.52
CA GLN A 148 11.29 -34.36 20.52
C GLN A 148 10.09 -33.69 21.21
N PRO A 149 10.15 -32.38 21.48
CA PRO A 149 8.98 -31.66 21.96
C PRO A 149 7.86 -31.67 20.92
N VAL A 150 6.62 -31.56 21.38
CA VAL A 150 5.49 -31.35 20.47
C VAL A 150 5.66 -29.98 19.77
N VAL A 151 5.71 -29.97 18.45
CA VAL A 151 5.83 -28.70 17.69
C VAL A 151 4.48 -28.34 17.09
N VAL A 152 3.96 -27.20 17.46
CA VAL A 152 2.72 -26.61 16.96
C VAL A 152 2.98 -25.22 16.37
N GLY A 153 2.09 -24.75 15.53
CA GLY A 153 2.20 -23.40 14.95
C GLY A 153 0.87 -22.98 14.35
N LYS A 154 0.57 -23.35 13.09
CA LYS A 154 -0.72 -23.03 12.50
C LYS A 154 -1.86 -23.88 13.03
N THR A 155 -1.56 -25.11 13.43
CA THR A 155 -2.55 -26.05 13.94
C THR A 155 -2.10 -26.70 15.25
N HIS A 156 -3.06 -27.14 16.03
CA HIS A 156 -2.88 -28.09 17.11
C HIS A 156 -2.48 -29.48 16.59
N PRO A 157 -2.00 -30.39 17.46
CA PRO A 157 -1.70 -31.77 17.04
C PRO A 157 -2.92 -32.53 16.50
N ASP A 158 -4.13 -32.15 16.89
CA ASP A 158 -5.39 -32.73 16.42
C ASP A 158 -5.91 -32.11 15.12
N GLY A 159 -5.19 -31.15 14.53
CA GLY A 159 -5.53 -30.47 13.28
C GLY A 159 -6.44 -29.25 13.42
N ARG A 160 -6.91 -28.91 14.64
CA ARG A 160 -7.65 -27.66 14.87
C ARG A 160 -6.74 -26.45 14.60
N LEU A 161 -7.32 -25.36 14.10
CA LEU A 161 -6.60 -24.10 13.88
C LEU A 161 -6.11 -23.53 15.24
N LEU A 162 -4.83 -23.20 15.33
CA LEU A 162 -4.23 -22.49 16.46
C LEU A 162 -3.94 -21.02 16.09
N MET A 163 -3.32 -20.78 14.93
CA MET A 163 -3.03 -19.43 14.43
C MET A 163 -3.43 -19.29 12.97
N ARG A 164 -4.11 -18.19 12.64
CA ARG A 164 -4.58 -17.93 11.27
C ARG A 164 -3.42 -17.81 10.25
N SER A 165 -3.70 -18.20 9.00
CA SER A 165 -2.76 -18.10 7.87
C SER A 165 -3.08 -16.95 6.91
N TRP A 166 -3.97 -16.05 7.28
CA TRP A 166 -4.40 -14.88 6.49
C TRP A 166 -4.39 -13.61 7.36
N GLY A 167 -4.41 -12.46 6.70
CA GLY A 167 -4.35 -11.17 7.41
C GLY A 167 -2.99 -10.93 8.07
N ILE A 168 -2.91 -10.00 9.00
CA ILE A 168 -1.73 -9.72 9.84
C ILE A 168 -1.84 -10.59 11.09
N LEU A 169 -0.78 -11.28 11.45
CA LEU A 169 -0.69 -12.03 12.71
C LEU A 169 -0.08 -11.11 13.77
N ASP A 170 -0.90 -10.20 14.29
CA ASP A 170 -0.58 -9.29 15.38
C ASP A 170 -0.81 -9.93 16.77
N ALA A 171 -0.52 -9.18 17.81
CA ALA A 171 -0.69 -9.65 19.19
C ALA A 171 -2.14 -10.05 19.50
N ASP A 172 -3.13 -9.30 18.96
CA ASP A 172 -4.55 -9.58 19.16
C ASP A 172 -4.99 -10.90 18.53
N ALA A 173 -4.40 -11.23 17.37
CA ALA A 173 -4.71 -12.45 16.64
C ALA A 173 -4.08 -13.72 17.25
N MET A 174 -3.02 -13.58 18.05
CA MET A 174 -2.29 -14.72 18.60
C MET A 174 -2.51 -14.93 20.10
N VAL A 175 -3.00 -13.93 20.82
CA VAL A 175 -3.09 -13.95 22.30
C VAL A 175 -3.90 -15.13 22.82
N ASP A 176 -5.03 -15.45 22.17
CA ASP A 176 -5.90 -16.55 22.59
C ASP A 176 -5.22 -17.91 22.38
N GLY A 177 -4.56 -18.11 21.25
CA GLY A 177 -3.80 -19.33 20.97
C GLY A 177 -2.62 -19.52 21.93
N LEU A 178 -1.88 -18.46 22.23
CA LEU A 178 -0.81 -18.51 23.22
C LEU A 178 -1.35 -18.75 24.63
N ARG A 179 -2.45 -18.11 25.01
CA ARG A 179 -3.14 -18.36 26.29
C ARG A 179 -3.52 -19.83 26.43
N GLU A 180 -4.14 -20.43 25.42
CA GLU A 180 -4.54 -21.84 25.45
C GLU A 180 -3.32 -22.75 25.72
N ARG A 181 -2.20 -22.52 25.05
CA ARG A 181 -0.99 -23.35 25.20
C ARG A 181 -0.32 -23.14 26.55
N ILE A 182 -0.13 -21.88 26.97
CA ILE A 182 0.57 -21.55 28.23
C ILE A 182 -0.26 -21.94 29.45
N SER A 183 -1.58 -21.83 29.38
CA SER A 183 -2.49 -22.18 30.49
C SER A 183 -2.41 -23.65 30.91
N ALA A 184 -1.86 -24.53 30.08
CA ALA A 184 -1.73 -25.94 30.38
C ALA A 184 -0.93 -26.19 31.68
N ARG A 185 0.05 -25.31 32.02
CA ARG A 185 0.85 -25.42 33.24
C ARG A 185 1.02 -24.13 34.02
N SER A 186 0.81 -22.99 33.41
CA SER A 186 1.11 -21.67 33.99
C SER A 186 -0.08 -20.72 33.96
N GLY A 187 -1.30 -21.25 33.92
CA GLY A 187 -2.53 -20.47 33.83
C GLY A 187 -2.75 -19.53 35.03
N ASP A 188 -2.26 -19.89 36.21
CA ASP A 188 -2.30 -19.08 37.43
C ASP A 188 -1.41 -17.83 37.39
N ARG A 189 -0.47 -17.78 36.45
CA ARG A 189 0.45 -16.65 36.24
C ARG A 189 -0.05 -15.69 35.17
N LEU A 190 -1.07 -16.09 34.39
CA LEU A 190 -1.62 -15.26 33.35
C LEU A 190 -2.63 -14.27 33.90
N ALA A 191 -2.61 -13.06 33.37
CA ALA A 191 -3.66 -12.08 33.63
C ALA A 191 -5.04 -12.67 33.26
N PRO A 192 -6.09 -12.36 34.02
CA PRO A 192 -7.44 -12.77 33.70
C PRO A 192 -7.78 -12.35 32.26
N GLU A 193 -8.59 -13.17 31.60
CA GLU A 193 -9.10 -12.83 30.27
C GLU A 193 -9.85 -11.51 30.34
N GLN A 194 -9.33 -10.50 29.63
CA GLN A 194 -10.02 -9.22 29.53
C GLN A 194 -11.27 -9.44 28.67
N LYS A 195 -12.44 -9.27 29.28
CA LYS A 195 -13.68 -9.25 28.51
C LYS A 195 -13.55 -8.13 27.47
N ARG A 196 -13.54 -8.50 26.21
CA ARG A 196 -13.65 -7.52 25.13
C ARG A 196 -14.85 -6.63 25.43
N ARG A 197 -14.65 -5.32 25.49
CA ARG A 197 -15.76 -4.39 25.57
C ARG A 197 -16.60 -4.63 24.31
N GLU A 198 -17.84 -5.08 24.47
CA GLU A 198 -18.78 -5.10 23.35
C GLU A 198 -18.96 -3.67 22.87
N ARG A 199 -18.23 -3.32 21.82
CA ARG A 199 -18.45 -2.05 21.12
C ARG A 199 -19.58 -2.28 20.15
N VAL A 200 -20.61 -1.49 20.28
CA VAL A 200 -21.66 -1.40 19.24
C VAL A 200 -21.12 -0.43 18.20
N PRO A 201 -20.59 -0.91 17.06
CA PRO A 201 -20.13 0.00 16.02
C PRO A 201 -21.31 0.84 15.55
N ILE A 202 -21.11 2.15 15.47
CA ILE A 202 -22.08 3.03 14.81
C ILE A 202 -21.88 2.82 13.31
N PRO A 203 -22.86 2.22 12.60
CA PRO A 203 -22.72 2.01 11.17
C PRO A 203 -22.59 3.36 10.47
N LEU A 204 -21.44 3.62 9.87
CA LEU A 204 -21.25 4.79 9.03
C LEU A 204 -21.98 4.58 7.71
N SER A 205 -22.80 5.55 7.31
CA SER A 205 -23.53 5.50 6.03
C SER A 205 -22.61 5.70 4.82
N VAL A 206 -21.41 6.22 5.05
CA VAL A 206 -20.39 6.48 4.03
C VAL A 206 -18.99 6.21 4.61
N GLU A 207 -18.10 5.72 3.75
CA GLU A 207 -16.70 5.48 4.09
C GLU A 207 -15.77 6.28 3.15
N ARG A 208 -14.57 6.56 3.62
CA ARG A 208 -13.52 7.14 2.77
C ARG A 208 -12.90 6.05 1.91
N SER A 209 -13.09 6.15 0.61
CA SER A 209 -12.41 5.29 -0.37
C SER A 209 -11.43 6.13 -1.20
N PRO A 210 -10.27 5.58 -1.60
CA PRO A 210 -9.40 6.23 -2.57
C PRO A 210 -10.14 6.56 -3.85
N TYR A 211 -9.93 7.77 -4.37
CA TYR A 211 -10.63 8.24 -5.56
C TYR A 211 -9.76 9.18 -6.41
N PHE A 212 -10.20 9.44 -7.64
CA PHE A 212 -9.50 10.38 -8.53
C PHE A 212 -9.59 11.81 -8.02
N CYS A 213 -8.53 12.58 -8.25
CA CYS A 213 -8.53 14.02 -7.96
C CYS A 213 -9.62 14.75 -8.75
N SER A 214 -10.09 15.88 -8.24
CA SER A 214 -10.98 16.77 -8.99
C SER A 214 -10.37 17.16 -10.35
N GLY A 215 -11.13 16.99 -11.43
CA GLY A 215 -10.67 17.27 -12.79
C GLY A 215 -9.53 16.35 -13.28
N CYS A 216 -9.43 15.15 -12.73
CA CYS A 216 -8.41 14.18 -13.09
C CYS A 216 -8.60 13.66 -14.53
N PRO A 217 -7.53 13.46 -15.32
CA PRO A 217 -7.64 12.84 -16.65
C PRO A 217 -8.31 11.46 -16.63
N HIS A 218 -8.21 10.73 -15.52
CA HIS A 218 -8.87 9.43 -15.39
C HIS A 218 -10.39 9.51 -15.33
N ASN A 219 -10.97 10.66 -15.03
CA ASN A 219 -12.42 10.85 -15.13
C ASN A 219 -12.95 10.62 -16.55
N TRP A 220 -12.10 10.84 -17.55
CA TRP A 220 -12.39 10.57 -18.96
C TRP A 220 -11.84 9.22 -19.41
N SER A 221 -10.58 8.92 -19.09
CA SER A 221 -9.92 7.71 -19.59
C SER A 221 -10.54 6.42 -19.07
N THR A 222 -11.27 6.45 -17.97
CA THR A 222 -11.95 5.28 -17.40
C THR A 222 -13.31 4.99 -18.04
N LYS A 223 -13.86 5.91 -18.84
CA LYS A 223 -15.07 5.63 -19.65
C LYS A 223 -14.74 4.58 -20.70
N VAL A 224 -15.53 3.52 -20.77
CA VAL A 224 -15.31 2.39 -21.68
C VAL A 224 -16.61 2.01 -22.38
N PRO A 225 -16.53 1.31 -23.52
CA PRO A 225 -17.70 0.71 -24.16
C PRO A 225 -18.39 -0.30 -23.24
N ASP A 226 -19.70 -0.47 -23.40
CA ASP A 226 -20.49 -1.45 -22.64
C ASP A 226 -19.91 -2.86 -22.76
N GLY A 227 -19.81 -3.56 -21.63
CA GLY A 227 -19.28 -4.91 -21.57
C GLY A 227 -17.78 -5.03 -21.87
N ALA A 228 -17.02 -3.95 -21.87
CA ALA A 228 -15.57 -3.99 -22.09
C ALA A 228 -14.86 -4.80 -21.00
N LEU A 229 -13.89 -5.63 -21.41
CA LEU A 229 -12.96 -6.29 -20.51
C LEU A 229 -11.69 -5.45 -20.41
N VAL A 230 -11.27 -5.12 -19.19
CA VAL A 230 -10.26 -4.09 -18.93
C VAL A 230 -9.19 -4.59 -17.97
N GLY A 231 -7.93 -4.27 -18.23
CA GLY A 231 -6.81 -4.41 -17.30
C GLY A 231 -6.47 -3.07 -16.65
N ALA A 232 -6.34 -3.04 -15.33
CA ALA A 232 -5.90 -1.86 -14.61
C ALA A 232 -4.41 -1.59 -14.84
N GLY A 233 -4.04 -0.32 -15.06
CA GLY A 233 -2.64 0.11 -15.11
C GLY A 233 -2.11 0.46 -13.71
N ILE A 234 -0.82 0.22 -13.49
CA ILE A 234 -0.15 0.62 -12.25
C ILE A 234 -0.13 2.15 -12.11
N GLY A 235 -0.38 2.65 -10.93
CA GLY A 235 -0.48 4.06 -10.59
C GLY A 235 -1.91 4.49 -10.27
N CYS A 236 -2.27 5.76 -10.53
CA CYS A 236 -3.60 6.28 -10.17
C CYS A 236 -4.75 5.51 -10.84
N HIS A 237 -4.51 4.90 -12.01
CA HIS A 237 -5.56 4.15 -12.70
C HIS A 237 -6.02 2.91 -11.91
N MET A 238 -5.19 2.33 -11.04
CA MET A 238 -5.57 1.16 -10.24
C MET A 238 -6.82 1.39 -9.36
N MET A 239 -7.19 2.65 -9.09
CA MET A 239 -8.40 2.96 -8.33
C MET A 239 -9.69 2.51 -9.02
N VAL A 240 -9.66 2.14 -10.32
CA VAL A 240 -10.81 1.51 -11.01
C VAL A 240 -11.25 0.20 -10.35
N LEU A 241 -10.33 -0.48 -9.62
CA LEU A 241 -10.66 -1.69 -8.84
C LEU A 241 -11.64 -1.42 -7.68
N LEU A 242 -11.86 -0.16 -7.34
CA LEU A 242 -12.78 0.30 -6.28
C LEU A 242 -14.02 1.00 -6.87
N MET A 243 -14.25 0.94 -8.18
CA MET A 243 -15.32 1.63 -8.89
C MET A 243 -16.30 0.63 -9.51
N ASP A 244 -17.52 1.10 -9.79
CA ASP A 244 -18.57 0.29 -10.38
C ASP A 244 -18.21 -0.16 -11.81
N GLU A 245 -18.49 -1.43 -12.13
CA GLU A 245 -18.21 -2.02 -13.45
C GLU A 245 -18.94 -1.30 -14.59
N ASP A 246 -20.16 -0.80 -14.35
CA ASP A 246 -20.93 -0.05 -15.35
C ASP A 246 -20.18 1.18 -15.87
N ARG A 247 -19.26 1.72 -15.06
CA ARG A 247 -18.47 2.87 -15.44
C ARG A 247 -17.11 2.51 -16.04
N VAL A 248 -16.43 1.52 -15.47
CA VAL A 248 -15.01 1.25 -15.77
C VAL A 248 -14.80 -0.05 -16.54
N GLY A 249 -15.87 -0.81 -16.78
CA GLY A 249 -15.84 -2.13 -17.42
C GLY A 249 -15.45 -3.25 -16.43
N SER A 250 -15.60 -4.49 -16.88
CA SER A 250 -15.20 -5.66 -16.10
C SER A 250 -13.67 -5.72 -16.00
N THR A 251 -13.16 -5.46 -14.78
CA THR A 251 -11.72 -5.33 -14.55
C THR A 251 -11.13 -6.65 -14.07
N ILE A 252 -10.20 -7.24 -14.83
CA ILE A 252 -9.52 -8.51 -14.49
C ILE A 252 -8.36 -8.34 -13.49
N GLY A 253 -8.14 -7.14 -12.96
CA GLY A 253 -7.08 -6.86 -12.00
C GLY A 253 -5.93 -6.05 -12.57
N MET A 254 -4.79 -6.09 -11.89
CA MET A 254 -3.56 -5.40 -12.27
C MET A 254 -2.38 -6.35 -12.20
N THR A 255 -1.30 -5.98 -12.91
CA THR A 255 -0.02 -6.70 -12.89
C THR A 255 1.13 -5.78 -12.51
N ALA A 256 2.36 -6.28 -12.47
CA ALA A 256 3.56 -5.47 -12.26
C ALA A 256 3.82 -4.54 -13.45
N MET A 257 4.52 -3.41 -13.21
CA MET A 257 4.98 -2.49 -14.27
C MET A 257 5.80 -3.24 -15.32
N GLY A 258 5.43 -3.08 -16.59
CA GLY A 258 6.05 -3.77 -17.73
C GLY A 258 5.44 -5.14 -18.04
N ASN A 259 4.47 -5.58 -17.27
CA ASN A 259 3.74 -6.82 -17.52
C ASN A 259 2.25 -6.59 -17.88
N GLU A 260 1.88 -5.31 -18.06
CA GLU A 260 0.53 -4.94 -18.46
C GLU A 260 0.18 -5.55 -19.83
N GLY A 261 -0.95 -6.25 -19.90
CA GLY A 261 -1.42 -6.96 -21.07
C GLY A 261 -0.84 -8.38 -21.26
N ALA A 262 0.24 -8.76 -20.56
CA ALA A 262 0.77 -10.12 -20.65
C ALA A 262 -0.22 -11.22 -20.22
N PRO A 263 -1.08 -11.03 -19.20
CA PRO A 263 -2.13 -12.00 -18.90
C PRO A 263 -3.06 -12.27 -20.08
N TRP A 264 -3.37 -11.25 -20.88
CA TRP A 264 -4.20 -11.41 -22.08
C TRP A 264 -3.53 -12.27 -23.15
N ILE A 265 -2.21 -12.13 -23.34
CA ILE A 265 -1.46 -12.99 -24.26
C ILE A 265 -1.66 -14.47 -23.91
N GLY A 266 -1.63 -14.79 -22.61
CA GLY A 266 -1.86 -16.16 -22.14
C GLY A 266 -3.33 -16.58 -22.18
N MET A 267 -4.27 -15.67 -21.96
CA MET A 267 -5.71 -15.96 -21.87
C MET A 267 -6.41 -16.02 -23.23
N ALA A 268 -6.01 -15.17 -24.17
CA ALA A 268 -6.70 -15.00 -25.45
C ALA A 268 -7.00 -16.30 -26.21
N PRO A 269 -6.10 -17.32 -26.25
CA PRO A 269 -6.37 -18.58 -26.91
C PRO A 269 -7.45 -19.46 -26.25
N PHE A 270 -7.84 -19.16 -25.01
CA PHE A 270 -8.70 -19.99 -24.16
C PHE A 270 -10.05 -19.36 -23.81
N VAL A 271 -10.33 -18.17 -24.34
CA VAL A 271 -11.58 -17.44 -24.07
C VAL A 271 -12.27 -17.04 -25.39
N ASP A 272 -13.60 -16.98 -25.37
CA ASP A 272 -14.39 -16.60 -26.56
C ASP A 272 -14.38 -15.08 -26.84
N ARG A 273 -13.73 -14.29 -25.99
CA ARG A 273 -13.60 -12.83 -26.19
C ARG A 273 -12.50 -12.52 -27.21
N ARG A 274 -12.84 -11.70 -28.19
CA ARG A 274 -11.91 -11.26 -29.24
C ARG A 274 -10.97 -10.15 -28.77
N HIS A 275 -11.40 -9.28 -27.88
CA HIS A 275 -10.71 -8.03 -27.59
C HIS A 275 -10.60 -7.77 -26.07
N PHE A 276 -9.52 -7.12 -25.69
CA PHE A 276 -9.18 -6.68 -24.33
C PHE A 276 -8.61 -5.26 -24.39
N THR A 277 -8.90 -4.43 -23.38
CA THR A 277 -8.30 -3.10 -23.23
C THR A 277 -7.36 -3.08 -22.03
N GLN A 278 -6.07 -2.82 -22.24
CA GLN A 278 -5.08 -2.68 -21.19
C GLN A 278 -4.72 -1.23 -20.95
N ASN A 279 -4.97 -0.73 -19.74
CA ASN A 279 -4.53 0.60 -19.37
C ASN A 279 -3.07 0.58 -18.90
N MET A 280 -2.31 1.62 -19.23
CA MET A 280 -0.89 1.76 -18.91
C MET A 280 -0.55 3.23 -18.70
N GLY A 281 0.01 3.60 -17.55
CA GLY A 281 0.53 4.96 -17.34
C GLY A 281 1.78 5.25 -18.16
N ASP A 282 2.03 6.51 -18.47
CA ASP A 282 3.24 6.96 -19.19
C ASP A 282 4.53 6.62 -18.42
N GLY A 283 4.52 6.73 -17.09
CA GLY A 283 5.65 6.28 -16.27
C GLY A 283 5.98 4.81 -16.48
N THR A 284 4.99 3.92 -16.55
CA THR A 284 5.18 2.51 -16.90
C THR A 284 5.65 2.33 -18.32
N PHE A 285 5.05 3.06 -19.27
CA PHE A 285 5.42 2.99 -20.69
C PHE A 285 6.92 3.25 -20.88
N PHE A 286 7.44 4.32 -20.28
CA PHE A 286 8.87 4.66 -20.38
C PHE A 286 9.77 3.74 -19.55
N HIS A 287 9.30 3.18 -18.44
CA HIS A 287 10.08 2.27 -17.62
C HIS A 287 10.29 0.89 -18.31
N SER A 288 9.20 0.24 -18.71
CA SER A 288 9.25 -1.14 -19.23
C SER A 288 8.02 -1.55 -20.07
N GLY A 289 6.97 -0.73 -20.12
CA GLY A 289 5.71 -1.07 -20.77
C GLY A 289 5.80 -1.28 -22.28
N GLN A 290 6.79 -0.68 -22.94
CA GLN A 290 7.04 -0.89 -24.37
C GLN A 290 7.32 -2.36 -24.69
N LEU A 291 8.01 -3.09 -23.80
CA LEU A 291 8.29 -4.51 -23.99
C LEU A 291 7.02 -5.37 -23.96
N ALA A 292 6.05 -5.01 -23.11
CA ALA A 292 4.76 -5.70 -23.07
C ALA A 292 3.97 -5.51 -24.35
N ILE A 293 4.00 -4.31 -24.94
CA ILE A 293 3.37 -4.01 -26.23
C ILE A 293 4.05 -4.81 -27.35
N GLN A 294 5.39 -4.85 -27.39
CA GLN A 294 6.15 -5.66 -28.36
C GLN A 294 5.81 -7.15 -28.24
N ALA A 295 5.72 -7.66 -27.02
CA ALA A 295 5.35 -9.06 -26.77
C ALA A 295 3.93 -9.36 -27.28
N ALA A 296 2.97 -8.45 -27.08
CA ALA A 296 1.61 -8.60 -27.58
C ALA A 296 1.57 -8.58 -29.13
N VAL A 297 2.34 -7.71 -29.79
CA VAL A 297 2.49 -7.69 -31.25
C VAL A 297 3.07 -9.01 -31.76
N ALA A 298 4.14 -9.50 -31.14
CA ALA A 298 4.77 -10.77 -31.51
C ALA A 298 3.84 -11.98 -31.30
N ALA A 299 2.97 -11.92 -30.29
CA ALA A 299 1.96 -12.95 -30.02
C ALA A 299 0.76 -12.91 -30.97
N GLY A 300 0.57 -11.85 -31.75
CA GLY A 300 -0.53 -11.69 -32.69
C GLY A 300 -1.92 -11.57 -32.04
N VAL A 301 -1.99 -11.17 -30.77
CA VAL A 301 -3.26 -11.03 -30.05
C VAL A 301 -3.96 -9.71 -30.38
N THR A 302 -5.30 -9.69 -30.32
CA THR A 302 -6.09 -8.46 -30.50
C THR A 302 -6.28 -7.79 -29.15
N VAL A 303 -5.65 -6.61 -28.98
CA VAL A 303 -5.67 -5.82 -27.74
C VAL A 303 -5.49 -4.34 -28.02
N THR A 304 -6.20 -3.50 -27.30
CA THR A 304 -5.94 -2.05 -27.27
C THR A 304 -5.17 -1.69 -26.01
N TYR A 305 -3.95 -1.18 -26.14
CA TYR A 305 -3.28 -0.51 -25.04
C TYR A 305 -3.75 0.94 -24.95
N LYS A 306 -4.20 1.36 -23.78
CA LYS A 306 -4.55 2.75 -23.49
C LYS A 306 -3.41 3.37 -22.69
N VAL A 307 -2.56 4.15 -23.36
CA VAL A 307 -1.45 4.88 -22.76
C VAL A 307 -1.98 6.19 -22.17
N LEU A 308 -1.95 6.28 -20.85
CA LEU A 308 -2.45 7.41 -20.06
C LEU A 308 -1.31 8.41 -19.89
N TYR A 309 -1.15 9.30 -20.86
CA TYR A 309 -0.08 10.28 -20.92
C TYR A 309 -0.48 11.55 -20.18
N ASN A 310 0.17 11.82 -19.06
CA ASN A 310 -0.05 13.02 -18.24
C ASN A 310 1.25 13.78 -17.90
N GLY A 311 2.38 13.36 -18.46
CA GLY A 311 3.69 13.99 -18.32
C GLY A 311 4.34 13.83 -16.96
N THR A 312 3.78 13.00 -16.05
CA THR A 312 4.30 12.90 -14.69
C THR A 312 3.98 11.57 -13.99
N VAL A 313 4.88 11.08 -13.15
CA VAL A 313 4.63 9.97 -12.23
C VAL A 313 3.80 10.49 -11.06
N ALA A 314 2.47 10.55 -11.26
CA ALA A 314 1.56 11.31 -10.39
C ALA A 314 1.35 10.69 -9.01
N MET A 315 1.36 9.35 -8.88
CA MET A 315 1.07 8.63 -7.64
C MET A 315 2.10 8.93 -6.55
N THR A 316 3.37 9.01 -6.92
CA THR A 316 4.50 9.14 -5.98
C THR A 316 4.96 10.56 -5.74
N GLY A 317 4.23 11.57 -6.24
CA GLY A 317 4.51 12.98 -5.93
C GLY A 317 4.70 13.89 -7.14
N GLY A 318 4.56 13.39 -8.36
CA GLY A 318 4.64 14.20 -9.58
C GLY A 318 6.07 14.40 -10.07
N GLN A 319 6.87 13.34 -10.05
CA GLN A 319 8.21 13.32 -10.67
C GLN A 319 8.07 13.22 -12.20
N ASP A 320 9.05 13.74 -12.92
CA ASP A 320 9.14 13.55 -14.36
C ASP A 320 9.41 12.07 -14.68
N ALA A 321 8.76 11.55 -15.73
CA ALA A 321 9.04 10.21 -16.20
C ALA A 321 10.45 10.15 -16.83
N VAL A 322 11.31 9.27 -16.35
CA VAL A 322 12.68 9.12 -16.89
C VAL A 322 12.61 8.62 -18.33
N GLY A 323 13.31 9.31 -19.24
CA GLY A 323 13.26 9.01 -20.67
C GLY A 323 11.98 9.45 -21.37
N GLY A 324 11.15 10.27 -20.71
CA GLY A 324 9.90 10.79 -21.27
C GLY A 324 10.12 11.58 -22.55
N THR A 325 9.26 11.31 -23.55
CA THR A 325 9.19 12.02 -24.84
C THR A 325 7.77 12.48 -25.10
N GLY A 326 7.58 13.30 -26.12
CA GLY A 326 6.25 13.79 -26.51
C GLY A 326 5.38 12.72 -27.20
N VAL A 327 4.09 12.99 -27.30
CA VAL A 327 3.10 12.10 -27.94
C VAL A 327 3.47 11.72 -29.37
N PRO A 328 4.00 12.65 -30.23
CA PRO A 328 4.42 12.28 -31.59
C PRO A 328 5.52 11.23 -31.63
N GLU A 329 6.49 11.32 -30.73
CA GLU A 329 7.59 10.37 -30.62
C GLU A 329 7.10 9.01 -30.10
N ILE A 330 6.20 9.01 -29.09
CA ILE A 330 5.54 7.79 -28.63
C ILE A 330 4.82 7.09 -29.77
N ALA A 331 4.06 7.83 -30.57
CA ALA A 331 3.34 7.28 -31.72
C ALA A 331 4.29 6.69 -32.78
N LYS A 332 5.44 7.34 -33.05
CA LYS A 332 6.48 6.80 -33.94
C LYS A 332 7.05 5.48 -33.44
N ILE A 333 7.39 5.42 -32.14
CA ILE A 333 7.91 4.22 -31.49
C ILE A 333 6.91 3.07 -31.61
N LEU A 334 5.64 3.32 -31.29
CA LEU A 334 4.58 2.32 -31.34
C LEU A 334 4.37 1.75 -32.76
N LEU A 335 4.31 2.62 -33.75
CA LEU A 335 4.21 2.19 -35.17
C LEU A 335 5.43 1.40 -35.62
N ALA A 336 6.64 1.80 -35.20
CA ALA A 336 7.88 1.06 -35.48
C ALA A 336 7.90 -0.34 -34.80
N HIS A 337 7.21 -0.50 -33.68
CA HIS A 337 7.04 -1.80 -33.02
C HIS A 337 5.99 -2.71 -33.68
N GLY A 338 5.30 -2.24 -34.72
CA GLY A 338 4.30 -3.04 -35.42
C GLY A 338 2.88 -2.92 -34.87
N VAL A 339 2.60 -1.88 -34.10
CA VAL A 339 1.23 -1.55 -33.67
C VAL A 339 0.38 -1.22 -34.92
N SER A 340 -0.78 -1.88 -35.04
CA SER A 340 -1.64 -1.78 -36.22
C SER A 340 -2.25 -0.39 -36.42
N GLN A 341 -2.62 0.26 -35.33
CA GLN A 341 -3.19 1.61 -35.34
C GLN A 341 -2.92 2.36 -34.05
N VAL A 342 -2.61 3.65 -34.18
CA VAL A 342 -2.48 4.58 -33.04
C VAL A 342 -3.49 5.71 -33.20
N LEU A 343 -4.20 6.04 -32.10
CA LEU A 343 -5.13 7.16 -32.03
C LEU A 343 -4.81 7.97 -30.76
N VAL A 344 -5.01 9.28 -30.83
CA VAL A 344 -4.79 10.18 -29.70
C VAL A 344 -6.12 10.82 -29.31
N THR A 345 -6.44 10.87 -28.02
CA THR A 345 -7.51 11.70 -27.47
C THR A 345 -6.91 12.75 -26.55
N THR A 346 -7.39 14.00 -26.62
CA THR A 346 -6.86 15.10 -25.82
C THR A 346 -7.96 16.08 -25.39
N GLU A 347 -7.72 16.79 -24.29
CA GLU A 347 -8.58 17.89 -23.83
C GLU A 347 -8.44 19.16 -24.69
N ASP A 348 -7.28 19.36 -25.34
CA ASP A 348 -7.00 20.51 -26.20
C ASP A 348 -6.38 20.10 -27.52
N ARG A 349 -7.21 19.99 -28.54
CA ARG A 349 -6.78 19.75 -29.93
C ARG A 349 -5.93 20.88 -30.49
N GLY A 350 -6.01 22.07 -29.88
CA GLY A 350 -5.24 23.25 -30.32
C GLY A 350 -3.73 23.02 -30.19
N ARG A 351 -3.31 22.24 -29.18
CA ARG A 351 -1.90 21.86 -28.96
C ARG A 351 -1.28 21.12 -30.16
N TYR A 352 -2.10 20.45 -30.98
CA TYR A 352 -1.64 19.64 -32.11
C TYR A 352 -1.70 20.33 -33.48
N ARG A 353 -2.15 21.60 -33.55
CA ARG A 353 -2.30 22.31 -34.83
C ARG A 353 -0.98 22.51 -35.58
N SER A 354 0.11 22.70 -34.87
CA SER A 354 1.46 22.90 -35.42
C SER A 354 2.39 21.71 -35.18
N VAL A 355 1.85 20.58 -34.69
CA VAL A 355 2.62 19.38 -34.36
C VAL A 355 2.48 18.38 -35.49
N GLU A 356 3.61 17.92 -36.04
CA GLU A 356 3.62 16.90 -37.09
C GLU A 356 3.43 15.50 -36.45
N MET A 357 2.26 14.93 -36.68
CA MET A 357 1.94 13.58 -36.28
C MET A 357 2.35 12.55 -37.32
N PRO A 358 2.74 11.32 -36.97
CA PRO A 358 3.00 10.26 -37.93
C PRO A 358 1.80 9.99 -38.81
N ALA A 359 2.05 9.56 -40.08
CA ALA A 359 0.99 9.25 -41.02
C ALA A 359 -0.01 8.24 -40.45
N GLY A 360 -1.30 8.51 -40.62
CA GLY A 360 -2.39 7.65 -40.12
C GLY A 360 -2.81 7.90 -38.66
N VAL A 361 -2.01 8.60 -37.86
CA VAL A 361 -2.36 8.95 -36.48
C VAL A 361 -3.33 10.13 -36.46
N LYS A 362 -4.50 9.93 -35.87
CA LYS A 362 -5.54 10.97 -35.74
C LYS A 362 -5.60 11.46 -34.29
N VAL A 363 -5.88 12.77 -34.15
CA VAL A 363 -6.08 13.41 -32.83
C VAL A 363 -7.55 13.79 -32.68
N TRP A 364 -8.20 13.20 -31.70
CA TRP A 364 -9.62 13.41 -31.39
C TRP A 364 -9.78 14.18 -30.07
N ASP A 365 -10.98 14.74 -29.90
CA ASP A 365 -11.38 15.31 -28.62
C ASP A 365 -11.61 14.22 -27.56
N ARG A 366 -11.31 14.49 -26.27
CA ARG A 366 -11.50 13.54 -25.16
C ARG A 366 -12.94 13.09 -25.01
N THR A 367 -13.93 13.89 -25.43
CA THR A 367 -15.36 13.54 -25.39
C THR A 367 -15.68 12.32 -26.23
N ARG A 368 -14.83 12.00 -27.22
CA ARG A 368 -14.95 10.83 -28.09
C ARG A 368 -14.19 9.60 -27.54
N MET A 369 -13.97 9.52 -26.23
CA MET A 369 -13.18 8.46 -25.61
C MET A 369 -13.74 7.06 -25.88
N VAL A 370 -15.05 6.87 -25.76
CA VAL A 370 -15.71 5.57 -26.00
C VAL A 370 -15.62 5.21 -27.47
N GLU A 371 -15.99 6.13 -28.38
CA GLU A 371 -15.90 5.92 -29.83
C GLU A 371 -14.47 5.57 -30.29
N ALA A 372 -13.46 6.19 -29.69
CA ALA A 372 -12.07 5.90 -30.00
C ALA A 372 -11.68 4.46 -29.64
N GLN A 373 -12.16 3.97 -28.51
CA GLN A 373 -11.93 2.59 -28.08
C GLN A 373 -12.66 1.59 -28.97
N GLU A 374 -13.91 1.87 -29.35
CA GLU A 374 -14.69 1.05 -30.28
C GLU A 374 -14.00 0.96 -31.66
N ALA A 375 -13.53 2.10 -32.17
CA ALA A 375 -12.82 2.15 -33.45
C ALA A 375 -11.53 1.32 -33.44
N LEU A 376 -10.78 1.34 -32.34
CA LEU A 376 -9.55 0.56 -32.16
C LEU A 376 -9.84 -0.92 -31.91
N ALA A 377 -10.87 -1.26 -31.16
CA ALA A 377 -11.28 -2.64 -30.90
C ALA A 377 -11.75 -3.39 -32.16
N ALA A 378 -12.20 -2.66 -33.19
CA ALA A 378 -12.59 -3.22 -34.49
C ALA A 378 -11.38 -3.66 -35.33
N VAL A 379 -10.17 -3.23 -35.02
CA VAL A 379 -8.93 -3.53 -35.74
C VAL A 379 -8.27 -4.79 -35.19
N ASP A 380 -7.89 -5.72 -36.05
CA ASP A 380 -7.14 -6.90 -35.66
C ASP A 380 -5.70 -6.56 -35.27
N GLY A 381 -5.20 -7.24 -34.24
CA GLY A 381 -3.87 -7.06 -33.70
C GLY A 381 -3.79 -6.02 -32.62
N VAL A 382 -2.60 -5.50 -32.38
CA VAL A 382 -2.34 -4.54 -31.31
C VAL A 382 -2.63 -3.11 -31.77
N THR A 383 -3.49 -2.43 -31.05
CA THR A 383 -3.79 -1.01 -31.25
C THR A 383 -3.44 -0.19 -30.01
N VAL A 384 -3.22 1.11 -30.17
CA VAL A 384 -2.91 2.00 -29.04
C VAL A 384 -3.75 3.26 -29.07
N LEU A 385 -4.39 3.56 -27.96
CA LEU A 385 -5.03 4.83 -27.67
C LEU A 385 -4.13 5.63 -26.71
N ILE A 386 -3.59 6.76 -27.14
CA ILE A 386 -2.87 7.67 -26.26
C ILE A 386 -3.86 8.72 -25.76
N HIS A 387 -4.13 8.75 -24.45
CA HIS A 387 -4.92 9.81 -23.83
C HIS A 387 -3.99 10.87 -23.25
N ASP A 388 -3.93 12.02 -23.91
CA ASP A 388 -3.08 13.15 -23.55
C ASP A 388 -3.87 14.21 -22.77
N GLN A 389 -3.71 14.20 -21.45
CA GLN A 389 -4.27 15.20 -20.54
C GLN A 389 -3.38 15.35 -19.31
N GLU A 390 -3.05 16.58 -18.93
CA GLU A 390 -2.18 16.87 -17.80
C GLU A 390 -2.75 16.40 -16.45
N CYS A 391 -1.86 15.97 -15.55
CA CYS A 391 -2.25 15.60 -14.19
C CYS A 391 -2.81 16.80 -13.42
N ALA A 392 -4.09 16.79 -13.05
CA ALA A 392 -4.77 17.87 -12.34
C ALA A 392 -4.08 18.27 -11.03
N ALA A 393 -3.57 17.30 -10.26
CA ALA A 393 -2.84 17.56 -9.01
C ALA A 393 -1.50 18.27 -9.26
N GLN A 394 -0.79 17.89 -10.32
CA GLN A 394 0.48 18.54 -10.70
C GLN A 394 0.24 19.95 -11.21
N THR A 395 -0.72 20.13 -12.12
CA THR A 395 -1.11 21.46 -12.63
C THR A 395 -1.50 22.40 -11.48
N ARG A 396 -2.26 21.90 -10.48
CA ARG A 396 -2.57 22.69 -9.28
C ARG A 396 -1.33 23.10 -8.49
N ARG A 397 -0.34 22.20 -8.32
CA ARG A 397 0.93 22.52 -7.66
C ARG A 397 1.71 23.58 -8.44
N LEU A 398 1.75 23.45 -9.77
CA LEU A 398 2.43 24.43 -10.64
C LEU A 398 1.76 25.80 -10.57
N ARG A 399 0.42 25.87 -10.58
CA ARG A 399 -0.35 27.11 -10.38
C ARG A 399 -0.03 27.76 -9.04
N LYS A 400 -0.05 27.00 -7.94
CA LYS A 400 0.32 27.50 -6.61
C LYS A 400 1.75 28.05 -6.51
N ARG A 401 2.66 27.55 -7.36
CA ARG A 401 4.06 27.99 -7.45
C ARG A 401 4.29 29.09 -8.50
N GLY A 402 3.24 29.60 -9.13
CA GLY A 402 3.34 30.58 -10.21
C GLY A 402 3.99 30.07 -11.50
N LYS A 403 4.06 28.73 -11.68
CA LYS A 403 4.69 28.09 -12.84
C LYS A 403 3.68 27.67 -13.93
N ALA A 404 2.39 27.82 -13.68
CA ALA A 404 1.33 27.59 -14.66
C ALA A 404 0.25 28.64 -14.48
N THR A 405 -0.41 29.02 -15.60
CA THR A 405 -1.47 30.01 -15.63
C THR A 405 -2.72 29.49 -14.92
N THR A 406 -3.33 30.32 -14.09
CA THR A 406 -4.64 30.04 -13.51
C THR A 406 -5.72 30.60 -14.44
N PRO A 407 -6.73 29.81 -14.84
CA PRO A 407 -7.85 30.33 -15.63
C PRO A 407 -8.56 31.49 -14.93
N GLY A 408 -8.87 32.55 -15.67
CA GLY A 408 -9.55 33.75 -15.15
C GLY A 408 -11.04 33.58 -14.93
N PHE A 409 -11.52 32.35 -14.67
CA PHE A 409 -12.92 32.08 -14.41
C PHE A 409 -13.10 31.05 -13.27
N ARG A 410 -14.32 31.03 -12.73
CA ARG A 410 -14.81 29.98 -11.84
C ARG A 410 -16.11 29.43 -12.37
N VAL A 411 -16.32 28.12 -12.14
CA VAL A 411 -17.58 27.45 -12.45
C VAL A 411 -18.43 27.45 -11.19
N VAL A 412 -19.66 27.92 -11.29
CA VAL A 412 -20.63 27.95 -10.19
C VAL A 412 -21.99 27.45 -10.67
N ILE A 413 -22.80 26.97 -9.74
CA ILE A 413 -24.16 26.47 -10.04
C ILE A 413 -25.17 27.40 -9.37
N ASN A 414 -26.14 27.85 -10.15
CA ASN A 414 -27.26 28.61 -9.63
C ASN A 414 -28.25 27.65 -8.92
N HIS A 415 -28.26 27.63 -7.60
CA HIS A 415 -29.08 26.74 -6.80
C HIS A 415 -30.61 26.96 -6.97
N ARG A 416 -31.04 28.11 -7.51
CA ARG A 416 -32.45 28.37 -7.81
C ARG A 416 -32.91 27.66 -9.09
N LEU A 417 -31.98 27.37 -10.00
CA LEU A 417 -32.24 26.67 -11.25
C LEU A 417 -31.87 25.18 -11.17
N CYS A 418 -30.98 24.81 -10.27
CA CYS A 418 -30.55 23.43 -10.11
C CYS A 418 -31.69 22.54 -9.63
N GLU A 419 -31.98 21.46 -10.32
CA GLU A 419 -33.00 20.47 -9.94
C GLU A 419 -32.44 19.37 -9.03
N GLY A 420 -31.12 19.29 -8.84
CA GLY A 420 -30.47 18.26 -8.04
C GLY A 420 -30.43 16.87 -8.70
N CYS A 421 -30.52 16.81 -10.04
CA CYS A 421 -30.57 15.57 -10.82
C CYS A 421 -29.26 14.73 -10.72
N GLY A 422 -28.11 15.36 -10.44
CA GLY A 422 -26.82 14.66 -10.34
C GLY A 422 -26.04 14.49 -11.65
N ASP A 423 -26.66 14.78 -12.80
CA ASP A 423 -26.06 14.57 -14.14
C ASP A 423 -24.66 15.17 -14.31
N CYS A 424 -24.44 16.37 -13.78
CA CYS A 424 -23.12 17.02 -13.81
C CYS A 424 -22.03 16.21 -13.05
N GLY A 425 -22.40 15.48 -12.02
CA GLY A 425 -21.54 14.56 -11.29
C GLY A 425 -21.19 13.33 -12.12
N GLU A 426 -22.17 12.74 -12.78
CA GLU A 426 -21.99 11.57 -13.64
C GLU A 426 -21.14 11.89 -14.87
N VAL A 427 -21.42 13.01 -15.55
CA VAL A 427 -20.66 13.43 -16.73
C VAL A 427 -19.19 13.68 -16.40
N SER A 428 -18.92 14.43 -15.32
CA SER A 428 -17.55 14.84 -14.96
C SER A 428 -16.80 13.84 -14.07
N ASN A 429 -17.50 13.02 -13.32
CA ASN A 429 -16.93 12.15 -12.27
C ASN A 429 -15.96 12.91 -11.32
N CYS A 430 -16.32 14.13 -10.96
CA CYS A 430 -15.43 15.07 -10.30
C CYS A 430 -15.80 15.27 -8.82
N LEU A 431 -14.84 15.06 -7.91
CA LEU A 431 -15.04 15.25 -6.46
C LEU A 431 -15.42 16.67 -6.05
N SER A 432 -15.17 17.68 -6.91
CA SER A 432 -15.62 19.06 -6.62
C SER A 432 -17.11 19.28 -6.88
N VAL A 433 -17.77 18.37 -7.58
CA VAL A 433 -19.22 18.38 -7.76
C VAL A 433 -19.84 17.69 -6.56
N GLN A 434 -20.49 18.46 -5.69
CA GLN A 434 -20.97 17.99 -4.38
C GLN A 434 -22.44 18.30 -4.18
N SER A 435 -23.12 17.49 -3.37
CA SER A 435 -24.46 17.76 -2.91
C SER A 435 -24.48 18.88 -1.86
N LEU A 436 -25.50 19.71 -1.91
CA LEU A 436 -25.73 20.79 -0.94
C LEU A 436 -27.20 20.80 -0.52
N GLU A 437 -27.46 20.63 0.76
CA GLU A 437 -28.78 20.78 1.32
C GLU A 437 -29.17 22.25 1.36
N THR A 438 -30.33 22.58 0.81
CA THR A 438 -30.87 23.94 0.78
C THR A 438 -32.34 23.93 1.20
N PRO A 439 -32.91 25.11 1.56
CA PRO A 439 -34.36 25.22 1.81
C PRO A 439 -35.25 24.81 0.61
N LEU A 440 -34.64 24.70 -0.59
CA LEU A 440 -35.31 24.26 -1.83
C LEU A 440 -35.04 22.80 -2.16
N GLY A 441 -34.58 22.02 -1.19
CA GLY A 441 -34.17 20.62 -1.34
C GLY A 441 -32.68 20.49 -1.67
N THR A 442 -32.21 19.25 -1.88
CA THR A 442 -30.85 18.91 -2.23
C THR A 442 -30.51 19.46 -3.61
N LYS A 443 -29.43 20.23 -3.68
CA LYS A 443 -28.90 20.85 -4.90
C LYS A 443 -27.47 20.39 -5.15
N THR A 444 -26.91 20.76 -6.29
CA THR A 444 -25.49 20.52 -6.59
C THR A 444 -24.71 21.82 -6.47
N THR A 445 -23.49 21.73 -5.95
CA THR A 445 -22.55 22.86 -5.86
C THR A 445 -21.17 22.43 -6.37
N ILE A 446 -20.35 23.42 -6.71
CA ILE A 446 -18.92 23.21 -7.03
C ILE A 446 -18.10 23.68 -5.84
N ASP A 447 -17.43 22.74 -5.18
CA ASP A 447 -16.45 23.09 -4.14
C ASP A 447 -15.25 23.79 -4.77
N GLN A 448 -15.16 25.10 -4.57
CA GLN A 448 -14.12 25.96 -5.15
C GLN A 448 -12.74 25.68 -4.54
N THR A 449 -12.68 25.08 -3.36
CA THR A 449 -11.41 24.78 -2.68
C THR A 449 -10.70 23.58 -3.30
N SER A 450 -11.43 22.59 -3.79
CA SER A 450 -10.92 21.39 -4.45
C SER A 450 -10.93 21.47 -5.97
N CYS A 451 -11.71 22.37 -6.59
CA CYS A 451 -11.84 22.50 -8.04
C CYS A 451 -10.50 22.82 -8.72
N ASN A 452 -10.15 22.03 -9.73
CA ASN A 452 -8.94 22.20 -10.55
C ASN A 452 -9.20 22.89 -11.91
N LEU A 453 -10.41 23.35 -12.14
CA LEU A 453 -10.82 24.10 -13.36
C LEU A 453 -10.64 23.27 -14.66
N ASP A 454 -10.89 21.96 -14.60
CA ASP A 454 -11.00 21.10 -15.78
C ASP A 454 -12.26 21.41 -16.61
N ALA A 455 -13.27 21.98 -15.98
CA ALA A 455 -14.53 22.41 -16.58
C ALA A 455 -15.39 21.29 -17.22
N SER A 456 -15.02 20.00 -17.08
CA SER A 456 -15.78 18.86 -17.64
C SER A 456 -17.21 18.75 -17.10
N CYS A 457 -17.51 19.36 -15.96
CA CYS A 457 -18.87 19.46 -15.46
C CYS A 457 -19.80 20.34 -16.31
N LEU A 458 -19.23 21.16 -17.20
CA LEU A 458 -19.98 21.97 -18.18
C LEU A 458 -20.38 21.18 -19.42
N ASP A 459 -19.80 19.99 -19.65
CA ASP A 459 -20.12 19.15 -20.80
C ASP A 459 -21.54 18.51 -20.71
N GLY A 460 -22.19 18.63 -19.53
CA GLY A 460 -23.62 18.37 -19.36
C GLY A 460 -24.48 19.53 -19.90
N ASP A 461 -25.63 19.21 -20.49
CA ASP A 461 -26.55 20.21 -21.04
C ASP A 461 -27.46 20.80 -19.94
N CYS A 462 -26.88 21.54 -18.99
CA CYS A 462 -27.56 22.03 -17.79
C CYS A 462 -27.56 23.57 -17.73
N PRO A 463 -28.74 24.22 -17.70
CA PRO A 463 -28.88 25.67 -17.65
C PRO A 463 -28.50 26.30 -16.31
N SER A 464 -28.27 25.49 -15.27
CA SER A 464 -27.91 25.98 -13.93
C SER A 464 -26.45 26.43 -13.80
N PHE A 465 -25.58 26.05 -14.76
CA PHE A 465 -24.17 26.41 -14.76
C PHE A 465 -23.92 27.85 -15.16
N MET A 466 -22.99 28.47 -14.46
CA MET A 466 -22.49 29.81 -14.77
C MET A 466 -20.96 29.81 -14.68
N THR A 467 -20.34 30.55 -15.59
CA THR A 467 -18.93 30.91 -15.47
C THR A 467 -18.82 32.35 -14.96
N VAL A 468 -18.06 32.55 -13.89
CA VAL A 468 -17.81 33.86 -13.30
C VAL A 468 -16.38 34.26 -13.59
N ALA A 469 -16.20 35.38 -14.29
CA ALA A 469 -14.87 35.95 -14.49
C ALA A 469 -14.27 36.40 -13.15
N VAL A 470 -13.03 36.05 -12.92
CA VAL A 470 -12.28 36.49 -11.72
C VAL A 470 -10.98 37.13 -12.15
N ASP A 471 -10.57 38.14 -11.41
CA ASP A 471 -9.25 38.72 -11.55
C ASP A 471 -8.23 37.80 -10.88
N PRO A 472 -7.31 37.17 -11.63
CA PRO A 472 -6.30 36.28 -11.04
C PRO A 472 -5.32 37.02 -10.10
N ASP A 473 -5.20 38.35 -10.25
CA ASP A 473 -4.31 39.19 -9.45
C ASP A 473 -5.05 39.83 -8.24
N ALA A 474 -6.35 39.57 -8.09
CA ALA A 474 -7.10 40.02 -6.94
C ALA A 474 -6.51 39.45 -5.64
N PRO A 475 -6.29 40.24 -4.59
CA PRO A 475 -5.81 39.72 -3.33
C PRO A 475 -6.80 38.65 -2.80
N PRO A 476 -6.31 37.57 -2.18
CA PRO A 476 -7.18 36.62 -1.55
C PRO A 476 -8.10 37.31 -0.54
N ALA A 477 -9.36 36.90 -0.48
CA ALA A 477 -10.28 37.39 0.53
C ALA A 477 -9.61 37.30 1.91
N ALA A 478 -9.67 38.39 2.69
CA ALA A 478 -9.11 38.39 4.03
C ALA A 478 -9.67 37.17 4.81
N THR A 479 -8.78 36.33 5.26
CA THR A 479 -9.16 35.27 6.20
C THR A 479 -9.76 35.97 7.42
N PRO A 480 -10.97 35.62 7.87
CA PRO A 480 -11.48 36.14 9.13
C PRO A 480 -10.39 35.95 10.19
N GLU A 481 -10.01 37.01 10.90
CA GLU A 481 -9.13 36.83 12.05
C GLU A 481 -9.78 35.79 12.97
N PRO A 482 -9.01 34.80 13.44
CA PRO A 482 -9.53 33.88 14.44
C PRO A 482 -10.07 34.73 15.58
N GLY A 483 -11.35 34.58 15.88
CA GLY A 483 -11.97 35.29 17.00
C GLY A 483 -11.09 35.10 18.24
N HIS A 484 -11.00 36.10 19.12
CA HIS A 484 -10.26 35.99 20.35
C HIS A 484 -10.72 34.77 21.11
N GLU A 485 -9.99 33.66 20.94
CA GLU A 485 -10.18 32.48 21.78
C GLU A 485 -9.85 32.89 23.22
N ALA A 486 -10.75 32.56 24.14
CA ALA A 486 -10.47 32.72 25.56
C ALA A 486 -9.14 32.00 25.88
N PRO A 487 -8.25 32.57 26.69
CA PRO A 487 -6.98 31.93 27.01
C PRO A 487 -7.26 30.54 27.58
N LEU A 488 -6.75 29.51 26.92
CA LEU A 488 -6.83 28.15 27.39
C LEU A 488 -6.13 28.05 28.75
N GLY A 489 -6.75 27.39 29.71
CA GLY A 489 -6.11 27.07 30.98
C GLY A 489 -4.84 26.22 30.78
N ALA A 490 -3.99 26.17 31.79
CA ALA A 490 -2.82 25.29 31.74
C ALA A 490 -3.25 23.83 31.45
N PRO A 491 -2.58 23.12 30.53
CA PRO A 491 -2.94 21.73 30.25
C PRO A 491 -2.75 20.86 31.48
N VAL A 492 -3.71 19.95 31.72
CA VAL A 492 -3.63 18.96 32.79
C VAL A 492 -3.29 17.61 32.14
N ALA A 493 -2.23 16.97 32.62
CA ALA A 493 -1.90 15.62 32.14
C ALA A 493 -2.98 14.63 32.61
N ILE A 494 -3.64 13.97 31.67
CA ILE A 494 -4.70 12.99 31.91
C ILE A 494 -4.27 11.55 31.55
N VAL A 495 -3.09 11.38 30.95
CA VAL A 495 -2.48 10.09 30.60
C VAL A 495 -1.15 9.92 31.33
N ASN A 496 -0.69 8.68 31.47
CA ASN A 496 0.63 8.39 31.99
C ASN A 496 1.69 8.96 31.02
N THR A 497 2.60 9.78 31.53
CA THR A 497 3.64 10.40 30.72
C THR A 497 4.88 9.53 30.49
N ASP A 498 4.99 8.39 31.19
CA ASP A 498 6.10 7.44 31.00
C ASP A 498 5.92 6.59 29.75
N THR A 499 4.69 6.24 29.43
CA THR A 499 4.32 5.53 28.19
C THR A 499 3.08 6.17 27.58
N VAL A 500 3.08 6.43 26.28
CA VAL A 500 1.94 7.01 25.56
C VAL A 500 1.81 6.38 24.19
N ASP A 501 0.65 5.82 23.90
CA ASP A 501 0.30 5.23 22.60
C ASP A 501 -0.70 6.12 21.88
N ILE A 502 -0.30 6.65 20.71
CA ILE A 502 -1.05 7.64 19.94
C ILE A 502 -1.38 7.08 18.55
N ARG A 503 -2.67 7.06 18.20
CA ARG A 503 -3.11 6.81 16.83
C ARG A 503 -3.53 8.11 16.15
N LEU A 504 -2.94 8.40 14.98
CA LEU A 504 -3.36 9.50 14.11
C LEU A 504 -4.12 8.92 12.92
N ALA A 505 -5.25 9.51 12.59
CA ALA A 505 -6.10 9.04 11.51
C ALA A 505 -6.61 10.20 10.65
N GLY A 506 -6.67 10.03 9.33
CA GLY A 506 -7.17 11.05 8.44
C GLY A 506 -7.16 10.62 6.97
N VAL A 507 -7.40 11.57 6.09
CA VAL A 507 -7.42 11.33 4.64
C VAL A 507 -6.04 11.55 4.04
N GLY A 508 -5.67 10.73 3.06
CA GLY A 508 -4.42 10.85 2.33
C GLY A 508 -4.21 12.24 1.73
N GLY A 509 -3.06 12.86 2.01
CA GLY A 509 -2.73 14.23 1.61
C GLY A 509 -3.05 15.30 2.67
N THR A 510 -3.65 14.97 3.81
CA THR A 510 -3.93 15.93 4.90
C THR A 510 -2.76 16.12 5.88
N GLY A 511 -1.68 15.36 5.71
CA GLY A 511 -0.46 15.51 6.50
C GLY A 511 -0.36 14.60 7.73
N VAL A 512 -1.20 13.56 7.86
CA VAL A 512 -1.17 12.60 8.98
C VAL A 512 0.24 12.09 9.26
N VAL A 513 0.91 11.52 8.24
CA VAL A 513 2.28 10.98 8.35
C VAL A 513 3.28 12.07 8.75
N THR A 514 3.12 13.29 8.21
CA THR A 514 4.03 14.42 8.54
C THR A 514 3.90 14.82 10.00
N VAL A 515 2.68 14.91 10.52
CA VAL A 515 2.45 15.20 11.94
C VAL A 515 2.97 14.08 12.83
N ALA A 516 2.73 12.81 12.43
CA ALA A 516 3.27 11.65 13.13
C ALA A 516 4.80 11.71 13.24
N GLN A 517 5.50 12.01 12.14
CA GLN A 517 6.96 12.15 12.13
C GLN A 517 7.46 13.31 12.99
N ILE A 518 6.76 14.46 13.00
CA ILE A 518 7.09 15.61 13.83
C ILE A 518 6.96 15.24 15.32
N LEU A 519 5.84 14.62 15.72
CA LEU A 519 5.61 14.20 17.09
C LEU A 519 6.64 13.15 17.54
N ALA A 520 6.90 12.14 16.71
CA ALA A 520 7.89 11.10 16.96
C ALA A 520 9.30 11.71 17.15
N THR A 521 9.69 12.64 16.27
CA THR A 521 10.99 13.32 16.35
C THR A 521 11.11 14.20 17.59
N ALA A 522 10.06 14.94 17.93
CA ALA A 522 10.03 15.76 19.14
C ALA A 522 10.17 14.91 20.41
N ALA A 523 9.44 13.78 20.46
CA ALA A 523 9.53 12.85 21.58
C ALA A 523 10.94 12.23 21.74
N MET A 524 11.62 11.93 20.62
CA MET A 524 13.02 11.47 20.64
C MET A 524 13.96 12.53 21.25
N PHE A 525 13.76 13.82 20.94
CA PHE A 525 14.54 14.91 21.55
C PHE A 525 14.26 15.04 23.06
N ASP A 526 13.04 14.70 23.50
CA ASP A 526 12.66 14.69 24.91
C ASP A 526 13.07 13.40 25.64
N GLY A 527 13.82 12.50 24.97
CA GLY A 527 14.40 11.30 25.56
C GLY A 527 13.47 10.09 25.63
N TYR A 528 12.38 10.07 24.85
CA TYR A 528 11.56 8.88 24.69
C TYR A 528 12.19 7.89 23.70
N GLU A 529 12.04 6.58 23.97
CA GLU A 529 12.08 5.57 22.93
C GLU A 529 10.81 5.69 22.09
N VAL A 530 10.95 5.63 20.77
CA VAL A 530 9.83 5.82 19.83
C VAL A 530 9.75 4.64 18.87
N ARG A 531 8.56 4.09 18.73
CA ARG A 531 8.19 3.16 17.68
C ARG A 531 7.05 3.76 16.86
N GLY A 532 7.15 3.70 15.54
CA GLY A 532 6.12 4.23 14.66
C GLY A 532 5.79 3.28 13.51
N LEU A 533 4.54 3.36 13.03
CA LEU A 533 4.06 2.62 11.86
C LEU A 533 3.08 3.48 11.08
N ASP A 534 3.36 3.69 9.79
CA ASP A 534 2.47 4.38 8.87
C ASP A 534 1.77 3.38 7.94
N GLN A 535 0.45 3.39 7.91
CA GLN A 535 -0.38 2.57 7.02
C GLN A 535 -1.01 3.48 5.96
N THR A 536 -0.42 3.53 4.77
CA THR A 536 -0.79 4.46 3.71
C THR A 536 -1.39 3.79 2.47
N GLY A 537 -0.82 2.69 1.97
CA GLY A 537 -1.27 2.01 0.74
C GLY A 537 -1.55 2.96 -0.43
N ILE A 538 -2.63 2.69 -1.17
CA ILE A 538 -3.16 3.57 -2.23
C ILE A 538 -3.91 4.78 -1.67
N SER A 539 -4.04 4.87 -0.38
CA SER A 539 -4.80 5.90 0.35
C SER A 539 -4.29 7.33 0.18
N GLN A 540 -3.11 7.51 -0.43
CA GLN A 540 -2.57 8.83 -0.82
C GLN A 540 -3.55 9.67 -1.68
N LYS A 541 -4.55 9.04 -2.28
CA LYS A 541 -5.59 9.67 -3.09
C LYS A 541 -6.94 9.62 -2.37
N ALA A 542 -7.08 10.42 -1.33
CA ALA A 542 -8.30 10.63 -0.54
C ALA A 542 -8.81 9.40 0.25
N GLY A 543 -8.07 8.29 0.30
CA GLY A 543 -8.39 7.15 1.15
C GLY A 543 -7.90 7.34 2.60
N PRO A 544 -8.26 6.44 3.52
CA PRO A 544 -7.85 6.50 4.91
C PRO A 544 -6.35 6.28 5.07
N VAL A 545 -5.74 7.05 5.95
CA VAL A 545 -4.34 6.94 6.39
C VAL A 545 -4.31 6.87 7.90
N VAL A 546 -3.57 5.92 8.44
CA VAL A 546 -3.40 5.73 9.88
C VAL A 546 -1.90 5.70 10.20
N SER A 547 -1.50 6.41 11.25
CA SER A 547 -0.15 6.37 11.79
C SER A 547 -0.21 6.07 13.28
N ASP A 548 0.49 5.04 13.71
CA ASP A 548 0.66 4.70 15.12
C ASP A 548 2.00 5.23 15.61
N ILE A 549 2.02 5.82 16.81
CA ILE A 549 3.22 6.25 17.51
C ILE A 549 3.14 5.70 18.92
N ARG A 550 4.17 4.96 19.33
CA ARG A 550 4.34 4.45 20.67
C ARG A 550 5.56 5.09 21.30
N LEU A 551 5.39 5.65 22.48
CA LEU A 551 6.40 6.39 23.22
C LEU A 551 6.65 5.73 24.57
N SER A 552 7.91 5.59 24.99
CA SER A 552 8.24 5.10 26.33
C SER A 552 9.51 5.75 26.88
N ARG A 553 9.52 6.03 28.18
CA ARG A 553 10.72 6.42 28.94
C ARG A 553 11.25 5.29 29.84
N SER A 554 10.41 4.36 30.21
CA SER A 554 10.67 3.40 31.28
C SER A 554 10.77 1.95 30.82
N THR A 555 10.17 1.62 29.66
CA THR A 555 10.11 0.24 29.15
C THR A 555 10.60 0.19 27.70
N GLU A 556 11.29 -0.90 27.36
CA GLU A 556 11.62 -1.19 25.97
C GLU A 556 10.33 -1.53 25.20
N LEU A 557 10.05 -0.76 24.17
CA LEU A 557 8.90 -0.98 23.30
C LEU A 557 9.12 -2.21 22.42
N THR A 558 8.17 -3.14 22.40
CA THR A 558 8.28 -4.38 21.65
C THR A 558 7.77 -4.25 20.22
N SER A 559 6.54 -3.81 20.03
CA SER A 559 5.90 -3.66 18.73
C SER A 559 5.68 -2.20 18.35
N SER A 560 5.49 -1.92 17.04
CA SER A 560 5.02 -0.65 16.53
C SER A 560 3.49 -0.59 16.34
N LEU A 561 2.79 -1.71 16.47
CA LEU A 561 1.32 -1.77 16.43
C LEU A 561 0.73 -1.49 17.81
N ILE A 562 -0.37 -0.78 17.82
CA ILE A 562 -1.19 -0.58 19.02
C ILE A 562 -2.28 -1.66 19.03
N SER A 563 -2.33 -2.43 20.10
CA SER A 563 -3.34 -3.48 20.29
C SER A 563 -4.72 -2.91 20.58
N GLU A 564 -5.75 -3.76 20.51
CA GLU A 564 -7.13 -3.41 20.83
C GLU A 564 -7.22 -2.80 22.25
N GLY A 565 -7.80 -1.61 22.35
CA GLY A 565 -7.95 -0.86 23.60
C GLY A 565 -6.65 -0.27 24.15
N GLY A 566 -5.54 -0.25 23.38
CA GLY A 566 -4.23 0.19 23.82
C GLY A 566 -3.88 1.65 23.55
N ALA A 567 -4.67 2.37 22.75
CA ALA A 567 -4.39 3.78 22.45
C ALA A 567 -4.82 4.70 23.60
N ASP A 568 -3.90 5.51 24.09
CA ASP A 568 -4.20 6.58 25.06
C ASP A 568 -4.85 7.77 24.36
N VAL A 569 -4.48 8.03 23.10
CA VAL A 569 -4.95 9.18 22.32
C VAL A 569 -5.22 8.78 20.88
N ILE A 570 -6.39 9.16 20.37
CA ILE A 570 -6.73 9.12 18.94
C ILE A 570 -6.87 10.54 18.42
N LEU A 571 -6.01 10.93 17.46
CA LEU A 571 -6.05 12.23 16.78
C LEU A 571 -6.65 12.06 15.38
N ALA A 572 -7.91 12.47 15.21
CA ALA A 572 -8.60 12.37 13.93
C ALA A 572 -8.55 13.69 13.16
N PHE A 573 -7.88 13.71 12.00
CA PHE A 573 -7.86 14.82 11.04
C PHE A 573 -9.04 14.76 10.07
N ASP A 574 -9.73 13.62 10.00
CA ASP A 574 -10.99 13.44 9.29
C ASP A 574 -11.93 12.62 10.17
N LEU A 575 -13.13 13.13 10.34
CA LEU A 575 -14.12 12.55 11.26
C LEU A 575 -14.56 11.15 10.81
N LEU A 576 -14.77 10.93 9.50
CA LEU A 576 -15.21 9.62 8.99
C LEU A 576 -14.14 8.56 9.15
N VAL A 577 -12.88 8.91 8.86
CA VAL A 577 -11.75 7.98 9.10
C VAL A 577 -11.59 7.73 10.61
N GLY A 578 -11.64 8.79 11.42
CA GLY A 578 -11.50 8.65 12.88
C GLY A 578 -12.61 7.84 13.54
N ALA A 579 -13.80 7.83 12.95
CA ALA A 579 -14.95 7.08 13.46
C ALA A 579 -15.07 5.66 12.87
N SER A 580 -14.16 5.26 11.97
CA SER A 580 -14.18 3.91 11.41
C SER A 580 -13.80 2.85 12.46
N GLU A 581 -14.31 1.64 12.28
CA GLU A 581 -14.01 0.52 13.17
C GLU A 581 -12.51 0.22 13.23
N ASP A 582 -11.83 0.27 12.08
CA ASP A 582 -10.37 0.07 11.97
C ASP A 582 -9.53 1.07 12.78
N VAL A 583 -10.05 2.25 13.05
CA VAL A 583 -9.38 3.26 13.88
C VAL A 583 -9.80 3.13 15.35
N LEU A 584 -11.08 2.96 15.61
CA LEU A 584 -11.61 2.95 16.97
C LEU A 584 -11.29 1.69 17.77
N HIS A 585 -10.96 0.56 17.13
CA HIS A 585 -10.71 -0.70 17.85
C HIS A 585 -9.54 -0.60 18.85
N VAL A 586 -8.59 0.29 18.65
CA VAL A 586 -7.44 0.49 19.56
C VAL A 586 -7.72 1.48 20.70
N GLY A 587 -8.81 2.26 20.63
CA GLY A 587 -9.13 3.29 21.65
C GLY A 587 -9.92 2.80 22.86
#